data_664eb7adcd3540cdc99104b03400ac73
#
_entry.id   664eb7adcd3540cdc99104b03400ac73
#
_cell.length_a   1.000
_cell.length_b   1.000
_cell.length_c   1.000
_cell.angle_alpha   90.00
_cell.angle_beta   90.00
_cell.angle_gamma   90.00
#
_symmetry.space_group_name_H-M   'P 1'
#
loop_
_entity.id
_entity.type
_entity.pdbx_description
1 polymer ?
#
loop_
_entity_poly.entity_id
_entity_poly.type
_entity_poly.pdbx_seq_one_letter_code
_entity_poly.pdbx_strand_id
1 'polypeptide(L)'
;TGHVVQTYILCRDINPLEASKTGADSTICGDCVMRGTPTTDPVRKIAKNRKCYVNLGQGVLIVWKAFQRGVYKTGSARDMGRGRFVRVGTYGDPAACPASVWEDLLAEADTFTAYSHQSGWRPDIAMQSADTYEQATAHWSEGRRTFRVITGLEDLDKTKETLCPASKEAGRRVQCTACKLCKGSSLAKSIAIVEH
;
A
#
# COMPACT_ATOMS: atom_id res chain seq x y z
N THR A 1 -7.92 -21.89 -1.25
CA THR A 1 -7.18 -20.93 -2.05
C THR A 1 -8.04 -19.70 -2.23
N GLY A 2 -7.67 -18.61 -1.55
CA GLY A 2 -8.51 -17.43 -1.42
C GLY A 2 -8.69 -16.65 -2.73
N HIS A 3 -9.82 -15.96 -2.85
CA HIS A 3 -10.11 -15.04 -3.96
C HIS A 3 -9.27 -13.75 -3.92
N VAL A 4 -8.45 -13.54 -2.88
CA VAL A 4 -7.62 -12.36 -2.68
C VAL A 4 -6.15 -12.74 -2.68
N VAL A 5 -5.38 -12.14 -3.58
CA VAL A 5 -3.91 -12.18 -3.56
C VAL A 5 -3.40 -10.94 -2.83
N GLN A 6 -2.60 -11.15 -1.80
CA GLN A 6 -1.90 -10.07 -1.10
C GLN A 6 -0.41 -10.16 -1.44
N THR A 7 0.15 -9.06 -1.93
CA THR A 7 1.58 -9.00 -2.29
C THR A 7 2.38 -8.31 -1.19
N TYR A 8 3.55 -8.84 -0.92
CA TYR A 8 4.48 -8.32 0.08
C TYR A 8 5.84 -8.08 -0.58
N ILE A 9 6.33 -6.86 -0.47
CA ILE A 9 7.67 -6.48 -0.91
C ILE A 9 8.53 -6.45 0.34
N LEU A 10 9.58 -7.27 0.36
CA LEU A 10 10.34 -7.55 1.57
C LEU A 10 11.85 -7.46 1.31
N CYS A 11 12.60 -6.97 2.29
CA CYS A 11 14.04 -7.18 2.30
C CYS A 11 14.31 -8.68 2.42
N ARG A 12 15.07 -9.23 1.47
CA ARG A 12 15.30 -10.68 1.39
C ARG A 12 15.94 -11.23 2.67
N ASP A 13 17.03 -10.62 3.10
CA ASP A 13 17.93 -11.15 4.12
C ASP A 13 17.79 -10.46 5.49
N ILE A 14 16.89 -9.46 5.59
CA ILE A 14 16.65 -8.69 6.82
C ILE A 14 15.18 -8.84 7.19
N ASN A 15 14.91 -9.29 8.41
CA ASN A 15 13.52 -9.42 8.86
C ASN A 15 12.81 -8.05 8.95
N PRO A 16 11.48 -7.99 8.77
CA PRO A 16 10.76 -6.72 8.67
C PRO A 16 10.88 -5.80 9.90
N LEU A 17 11.02 -6.35 11.08
CA LEU A 17 11.20 -5.56 12.31
C LEU A 17 12.57 -4.88 12.31
N GLU A 18 13.62 -5.65 11.99
CA GLU A 18 14.97 -5.13 11.90
C GLU A 18 15.13 -4.15 10.73
N ALA A 19 14.53 -4.43 9.57
CA ALA A 19 14.53 -3.53 8.44
C ALA A 19 13.91 -2.17 8.81
N SER A 20 12.79 -2.17 9.54
CA SER A 20 12.18 -0.94 10.04
C SER A 20 13.07 -0.23 11.06
N LYS A 21 13.64 -0.97 12.03
CA LYS A 21 14.48 -0.42 13.08
C LYS A 21 15.73 0.28 12.55
N THR A 22 16.40 -0.36 11.59
CA THR A 22 17.66 0.13 10.98
C THR A 22 17.46 1.11 9.84
N GLY A 23 16.23 1.21 9.29
CA GLY A 23 15.91 2.02 8.12
C GLY A 23 16.17 1.30 6.78
N ALA A 24 16.59 0.03 6.81
CA ALA A 24 16.79 -0.77 5.60
C ALA A 24 15.48 -0.93 4.79
N ASP A 25 14.33 -0.75 5.42
CA ASP A 25 13.03 -0.72 4.76
C ASP A 25 12.85 0.44 3.74
N SER A 26 13.81 1.40 3.68
CA SER A 26 13.84 2.41 2.60
C SER A 26 13.95 1.78 1.21
N THR A 27 14.62 0.64 1.11
CA THR A 27 14.78 -0.09 -0.16
C THR A 27 13.47 -0.64 -0.72
N ILE A 28 12.45 -0.79 0.12
CA ILE A 28 11.15 -1.36 -0.24
C ILE A 28 9.97 -0.38 -0.04
N CYS A 29 10.17 0.72 0.66
CA CYS A 29 9.14 1.73 0.92
C CYS A 29 9.51 3.12 0.39
N GLY A 30 10.75 3.31 -0.11
CA GLY A 30 11.24 4.59 -0.60
C GLY A 30 11.13 5.69 0.45
N ASP A 31 10.64 6.85 0.04
CA ASP A 31 10.54 8.06 0.86
C ASP A 31 9.24 8.17 1.68
N CYS A 32 8.49 7.07 1.83
CA CYS A 32 7.26 7.06 2.62
C CYS A 32 7.50 7.56 4.05
N VAL A 33 6.89 8.67 4.42
CA VAL A 33 7.03 9.30 5.75
C VAL A 33 6.47 8.43 6.88
N MET A 34 5.53 7.53 6.57
CA MET A 34 4.91 6.63 7.55
C MET A 34 5.88 5.55 8.08
N ARG A 35 7.07 5.39 7.48
CA ARG A 35 8.10 4.45 7.94
C ARG A 35 8.63 4.79 9.34
N GLY A 36 8.61 6.06 9.69
CA GLY A 36 9.23 6.57 10.90
C GLY A 36 10.75 6.76 10.76
N THR A 37 11.42 6.98 11.89
CA THR A 37 12.85 7.29 11.96
C THR A 37 13.63 6.11 12.50
N PRO A 38 14.71 5.65 11.82
CA PRO A 38 15.58 4.58 12.29
C PRO A 38 16.12 4.84 13.71
N THR A 39 16.45 3.77 14.42
CA THR A 39 16.92 3.90 15.81
C THR A 39 17.91 2.77 16.17
N THR A 40 18.89 3.12 16.97
CA THR A 40 19.82 2.18 17.61
C THR A 40 19.38 1.79 19.03
N ASP A 41 18.27 2.33 19.52
CA ASP A 41 17.72 2.04 20.85
C ASP A 41 17.49 0.51 21.01
N PRO A 42 18.15 -0.18 21.95
CA PRO A 42 18.07 -1.63 22.10
C PRO A 42 16.66 -2.09 22.55
N VAL A 43 15.90 -1.25 23.21
CA VAL A 43 14.54 -1.57 23.71
C VAL A 43 13.52 -1.57 22.57
N ARG A 44 13.74 -0.77 21.55
CA ARG A 44 12.80 -0.67 20.42
C ARG A 44 13.00 -1.81 19.42
N LYS A 45 11.88 -2.34 18.96
CA LYS A 45 11.85 -3.40 17.94
C LYS A 45 11.70 -2.86 16.52
N ILE A 46 11.26 -1.62 16.36
CA ILE A 46 10.96 -0.95 15.08
C ILE A 46 11.38 0.52 15.14
N ALA A 47 11.34 1.23 14.03
CA ALA A 47 11.59 2.67 13.91
C ALA A 47 10.79 3.50 14.93
N LYS A 48 11.34 4.66 15.33
CA LYS A 48 10.62 5.66 16.12
C LYS A 48 9.55 6.33 15.26
N ASN A 49 8.44 6.73 15.90
CA ASN A 49 7.37 7.53 15.26
C ASN A 49 6.81 6.89 13.96
N ARG A 50 6.89 5.57 13.85
CA ARG A 50 6.30 4.84 12.72
C ARG A 50 4.78 4.92 12.81
N LYS A 51 4.16 5.50 11.77
CA LYS A 51 2.71 5.68 11.64
C LYS A 51 2.07 4.69 10.64
N CYS A 52 2.87 3.91 9.90
CA CYS A 52 2.35 2.92 8.97
C CYS A 52 1.46 1.91 9.70
N TYR A 53 0.21 1.78 9.24
CA TYR A 53 -0.80 0.89 9.84
C TYR A 53 -0.46 -0.60 9.73
N VAL A 54 0.47 -0.99 8.86
CA VAL A 54 0.85 -2.39 8.66
C VAL A 54 1.61 -2.91 9.88
N ASN A 55 1.05 -3.93 10.53
CA ASN A 55 1.68 -4.58 11.67
C ASN A 55 2.82 -5.51 11.21
N LEU A 56 4.07 -5.12 11.50
CA LEU A 56 5.26 -5.87 11.10
C LEU A 56 5.42 -7.18 11.86
N GLY A 57 4.97 -7.23 13.12
CA GLY A 57 5.17 -8.38 14.01
C GLY A 57 4.23 -9.56 13.73
N GLN A 58 3.22 -9.37 12.89
CA GLN A 58 2.23 -10.40 12.55
C GLN A 58 2.37 -10.83 11.08
N GLY A 59 1.40 -10.46 10.23
CA GLY A 59 1.33 -10.93 8.85
C GLY A 59 2.64 -10.80 8.07
N VAL A 60 3.29 -9.65 8.13
CA VAL A 60 4.54 -9.39 7.40
C VAL A 60 5.67 -10.33 7.84
N LEU A 61 5.88 -10.45 9.16
CA LEU A 61 6.91 -11.33 9.71
C LEU A 61 6.63 -12.81 9.41
N ILE A 62 5.35 -13.22 9.45
CA ILE A 62 4.96 -14.60 9.11
C ILE A 62 5.28 -14.90 7.66
N VAL A 63 4.95 -13.99 6.73
CA VAL A 63 5.26 -14.14 5.30
C VAL A 63 6.76 -14.20 5.08
N TRP A 64 7.55 -13.32 5.69
CA TRP A 64 9.00 -13.33 5.59
C TRP A 64 9.60 -14.66 6.10
N LYS A 65 9.18 -15.13 7.29
CA LYS A 65 9.63 -16.41 7.84
C LYS A 65 9.24 -17.60 6.95
N ALA A 66 8.06 -17.58 6.35
CA ALA A 66 7.62 -18.60 5.41
C ALA A 66 8.47 -18.61 4.13
N PHE A 67 8.83 -17.42 3.62
CA PHE A 67 9.75 -17.27 2.50
C PHE A 67 11.12 -17.86 2.83
N GLN A 68 11.70 -17.52 3.99
CA GLN A 68 13.01 -18.05 4.42
C GLN A 68 13.03 -19.59 4.53
N ARG A 69 11.90 -20.21 4.83
CA ARG A 69 11.77 -21.68 4.87
C ARG A 69 11.46 -22.31 3.51
N GLY A 70 11.42 -21.53 2.42
CA GLY A 70 11.11 -22.03 1.08
C GLY A 70 9.66 -22.50 0.90
N VAL A 71 8.71 -22.01 1.71
CA VAL A 71 7.30 -22.41 1.62
C VAL A 71 6.67 -21.90 0.33
N TYR A 72 7.07 -20.72 -0.13
CA TYR A 72 6.54 -20.15 -1.36
C TYR A 72 7.29 -20.70 -2.57
N LYS A 73 6.52 -21.21 -3.52
CA LYS A 73 7.04 -21.67 -4.82
C LYS A 73 7.15 -20.49 -5.77
N THR A 74 8.16 -20.55 -6.65
CA THR A 74 8.23 -19.68 -7.83
C THR A 74 7.13 -20.07 -8.82
N GLY A 75 6.57 -19.08 -9.51
CA GLY A 75 5.50 -19.32 -10.50
C GLY A 75 5.24 -18.10 -11.34
N SER A 76 4.35 -18.22 -12.29
CA SER A 76 3.90 -17.11 -13.15
C SER A 76 3.10 -16.09 -12.32
N ALA A 77 3.49 -14.82 -12.38
CA ALA A 77 2.73 -13.75 -11.76
C ALA A 77 1.32 -13.67 -12.34
N ARG A 78 1.17 -13.83 -13.65
CA ARG A 78 -0.13 -13.85 -14.36
C ARG A 78 -1.06 -14.92 -13.82
N ASP A 79 -0.57 -16.15 -13.63
CA ASP A 79 -1.39 -17.24 -13.10
C ASP A 79 -1.78 -17.01 -11.64
N MET A 80 -0.92 -16.34 -10.87
CA MET A 80 -1.23 -15.96 -9.49
C MET A 80 -2.36 -14.93 -9.43
N GLY A 81 -2.43 -14.00 -10.39
CA GLY A 81 -3.45 -12.96 -10.45
C GLY A 81 -4.77 -13.39 -11.07
N ARG A 82 -4.75 -14.40 -11.95
CA ARG A 82 -5.89 -14.79 -12.80
C ARG A 82 -7.17 -15.00 -12.00
N GLY A 83 -8.23 -14.24 -12.35
CA GLY A 83 -9.55 -14.31 -11.75
C GLY A 83 -9.58 -13.98 -10.27
N ARG A 84 -8.62 -13.18 -9.77
CA ARG A 84 -8.53 -12.82 -8.35
C ARG A 84 -8.51 -11.32 -8.13
N PHE A 85 -8.98 -10.92 -6.96
CA PHE A 85 -8.72 -9.58 -6.45
C PHE A 85 -7.26 -9.49 -5.95
N VAL A 86 -6.49 -8.50 -6.44
CA VAL A 86 -5.09 -8.32 -6.05
C VAL A 86 -4.92 -7.06 -5.18
N ARG A 87 -4.28 -7.20 -4.02
CA ARG A 87 -3.79 -6.07 -3.23
C ARG A 87 -2.31 -5.87 -3.54
N VAL A 88 -2.02 -4.87 -4.35
CA VAL A 88 -0.65 -4.49 -4.75
C VAL A 88 0.00 -3.73 -3.60
N GLY A 89 1.15 -4.21 -3.14
CA GLY A 89 1.86 -3.56 -2.05
C GLY A 89 1.12 -3.61 -0.71
N THR A 90 0.60 -4.77 -0.29
CA THR A 90 0.05 -4.92 1.07
C THR A 90 1.07 -4.50 2.14
N TYR A 91 2.35 -4.73 1.88
CA TYR A 91 3.49 -4.15 2.57
C TYR A 91 4.59 -3.85 1.55
N GLY A 92 5.25 -2.70 1.71
CA GLY A 92 6.21 -2.15 0.75
C GLY A 92 5.53 -1.36 -0.37
N ASP A 93 6.26 -0.45 -0.97
CA ASP A 93 5.77 0.38 -2.07
C ASP A 93 5.92 -0.38 -3.40
N PRO A 94 4.88 -0.45 -4.24
CA PRO A 94 4.97 -1.16 -5.52
C PRO A 94 6.08 -0.64 -6.45
N ALA A 95 6.50 0.61 -6.31
CA ALA A 95 7.61 1.16 -7.09
C ALA A 95 8.97 0.49 -6.81
N ALA A 96 9.09 -0.24 -5.70
CA ALA A 96 10.30 -1.01 -5.38
C ALA A 96 10.44 -2.31 -6.20
N CYS A 97 9.43 -2.65 -7.00
CA CYS A 97 9.48 -3.80 -7.91
C CYS A 97 9.43 -3.32 -9.37
N PRO A 98 10.03 -4.05 -10.33
CA PRO A 98 9.88 -3.76 -11.74
C PRO A 98 8.40 -3.71 -12.15
N ALA A 99 8.02 -2.71 -12.95
CA ALA A 99 6.63 -2.53 -13.39
C ALA A 99 6.07 -3.76 -14.12
N SER A 100 6.91 -4.47 -14.87
CA SER A 100 6.54 -5.71 -15.58
C SER A 100 5.99 -6.80 -14.66
N VAL A 101 6.44 -6.87 -13.41
CA VAL A 101 5.91 -7.84 -12.43
C VAL A 101 4.44 -7.54 -12.13
N TRP A 102 4.09 -6.26 -12.02
CA TRP A 102 2.70 -5.83 -11.79
C TRP A 102 1.85 -5.98 -13.05
N GLU A 103 2.39 -5.65 -14.20
CA GLU A 103 1.72 -5.84 -15.48
C GLU A 103 1.30 -7.30 -15.67
N ASP A 104 2.23 -8.23 -15.44
CA ASP A 104 1.94 -9.65 -15.52
C ASP A 104 0.92 -10.10 -14.47
N LEU A 105 1.09 -9.69 -13.22
CA LEU A 105 0.21 -10.08 -12.12
C LEU A 105 -1.23 -9.58 -12.33
N LEU A 106 -1.39 -8.40 -12.91
CA LEU A 106 -2.69 -7.75 -13.10
C LEU A 106 -3.35 -8.05 -14.44
N ALA A 107 -2.62 -8.65 -15.39
CA ALA A 107 -3.10 -8.87 -16.76
C ALA A 107 -4.44 -9.62 -16.84
N GLU A 108 -4.66 -10.58 -15.95
CA GLU A 108 -5.87 -11.40 -15.92
C GLU A 108 -6.56 -11.36 -14.54
N ALA A 109 -6.21 -10.36 -13.69
CA ALA A 109 -6.86 -10.17 -12.42
C ALA A 109 -8.28 -9.60 -12.59
N ASP A 110 -9.23 -10.02 -11.75
CA ASP A 110 -10.58 -9.46 -11.75
C ASP A 110 -10.56 -7.97 -11.47
N THR A 111 -9.76 -7.57 -10.49
CA THR A 111 -9.53 -6.19 -10.10
C THR A 111 -8.40 -6.12 -9.07
N PHE A 112 -8.00 -4.89 -8.72
CA PHE A 112 -6.92 -4.68 -7.76
C PHE A 112 -7.10 -3.39 -6.95
N THR A 113 -6.29 -3.24 -5.90
CA THR A 113 -6.02 -1.97 -5.22
C THR A 113 -4.53 -1.73 -5.19
N ALA A 114 -4.11 -0.48 -5.38
CA ALA A 114 -2.70 -0.08 -5.38
C ALA A 114 -2.52 1.36 -4.92
N TYR A 115 -1.48 1.60 -4.13
CA TYR A 115 -1.04 2.91 -3.66
C TYR A 115 0.46 3.01 -3.79
N SER A 116 0.99 4.21 -4.05
CA SER A 116 2.43 4.47 -4.04
C SER A 116 2.72 5.85 -3.46
N HIS A 117 3.75 5.94 -2.61
CA HIS A 117 4.32 7.21 -2.15
C HIS A 117 5.35 7.75 -3.14
N GLN A 118 5.75 6.95 -4.14
CA GLN A 118 6.69 7.40 -5.16
C GLN A 118 5.95 8.22 -6.22
N SER A 119 6.23 9.51 -6.24
CA SER A 119 5.53 10.47 -7.11
C SER A 119 5.64 10.06 -8.59
N GLY A 120 4.49 10.02 -9.25
CA GLY A 120 4.39 9.72 -10.67
C GLY A 120 4.57 8.26 -11.04
N TRP A 121 4.79 7.37 -10.08
CA TRP A 121 4.90 5.95 -10.41
C TRP A 121 3.56 5.37 -10.86
N ARG A 122 3.52 4.88 -12.09
CA ARG A 122 2.40 4.16 -12.72
C ARG A 122 1.02 4.65 -12.27
N PRO A 123 0.64 5.90 -12.63
CA PRO A 123 -0.66 6.47 -12.26
C PRO A 123 -1.85 5.72 -12.88
N ASP A 124 -1.60 4.84 -13.84
CA ASP A 124 -2.54 3.89 -14.42
C ASP A 124 -2.84 2.72 -13.45
N ILE A 125 -1.89 2.35 -12.61
CA ILE A 125 -2.01 1.27 -11.62
C ILE A 125 -2.33 1.83 -10.24
N ALA A 126 -1.47 2.70 -9.70
CA ALA A 126 -1.53 3.13 -8.31
C ALA A 126 -2.14 4.53 -8.14
N MET A 127 -2.95 4.69 -7.08
CA MET A 127 -3.26 6.01 -6.56
C MET A 127 -2.00 6.59 -5.92
N GLN A 128 -1.80 7.91 -6.02
CA GLN A 128 -0.71 8.58 -5.34
C GLN A 128 -1.07 8.75 -3.86
N SER A 129 -0.23 8.26 -2.96
CA SER A 129 -0.38 8.56 -1.55
C SER A 129 -0.07 10.05 -1.32
N ALA A 130 -0.93 10.73 -0.58
CA ALA A 130 -0.73 12.12 -0.20
C ALA A 130 -0.84 12.23 1.32
N ASP A 131 0.18 12.80 1.94
CA ASP A 131 0.24 12.97 3.40
C ASP A 131 -0.26 14.36 3.82
N THR A 132 -0.39 15.30 2.86
CA THR A 132 -0.94 16.65 3.08
C THR A 132 -1.94 17.01 1.99
N TYR A 133 -2.73 18.07 2.25
CA TYR A 133 -3.67 18.60 1.26
C TYR A 133 -2.95 19.21 0.05
N GLU A 134 -1.80 19.86 0.28
CA GLU A 134 -0.98 20.46 -0.78
C GLU A 134 -0.44 19.40 -1.73
N GLN A 135 0.04 18.27 -1.19
CA GLN A 135 0.47 17.13 -2.00
C GLN A 135 -0.69 16.56 -2.84
N ALA A 136 -1.87 16.40 -2.22
CA ALA A 136 -3.06 15.95 -2.94
C ALA A 136 -3.43 16.90 -4.07
N THR A 137 -3.42 18.22 -3.82
CA THR A 137 -3.74 19.26 -4.81
C THR A 137 -2.74 19.25 -5.97
N ALA A 138 -1.44 19.08 -5.68
CA ALA A 138 -0.42 18.95 -6.72
C ALA A 138 -0.70 17.72 -7.62
N HIS A 139 -0.99 16.58 -7.03
CA HIS A 139 -1.34 15.39 -7.82
C HIS A 139 -2.64 15.57 -8.64
N TRP A 140 -3.65 16.23 -8.08
CA TRP A 140 -4.89 16.51 -8.82
C TRP A 140 -4.68 17.46 -10.00
N SER A 141 -3.76 18.43 -9.87
CA SER A 141 -3.42 19.32 -11.00
C SER A 141 -2.77 18.57 -12.16
N GLU A 142 -2.13 17.45 -11.88
CA GLU A 142 -1.55 16.52 -12.86
C GLU A 142 -2.53 15.43 -13.34
N GLY A 143 -3.80 15.52 -12.95
CA GLY A 143 -4.83 14.53 -13.31
C GLY A 143 -4.71 13.20 -12.57
N ARG A 144 -3.93 13.12 -11.48
CA ARG A 144 -3.72 11.88 -10.72
C ARG A 144 -4.72 11.77 -9.58
N ARG A 145 -5.18 10.57 -9.31
CA ARG A 145 -5.99 10.26 -8.14
C ARG A 145 -5.10 10.05 -6.92
N THR A 146 -5.59 10.47 -5.75
CA THR A 146 -4.87 10.33 -4.49
C THR A 146 -5.58 9.44 -3.49
N PHE A 147 -4.77 8.82 -2.62
CA PHE A 147 -5.22 8.25 -1.36
C PHE A 147 -4.60 9.07 -0.23
N ARG A 148 -5.43 9.73 0.57
CA ARG A 148 -4.98 10.65 1.62
C ARG A 148 -5.47 10.20 2.99
N VAL A 149 -4.59 10.25 3.98
CA VAL A 149 -4.94 10.11 5.39
C VAL A 149 -5.26 11.51 5.93
N ILE A 150 -6.43 11.67 6.53
CA ILE A 150 -6.92 12.94 7.10
C ILE A 150 -7.09 12.81 8.62
N THR A 151 -6.99 13.91 9.35
CA THR A 151 -7.11 13.92 10.81
C THR A 151 -8.58 13.90 11.27
N GLY A 152 -9.48 14.47 10.49
CA GLY A 152 -10.91 14.49 10.77
C GLY A 152 -11.74 14.65 9.50
N LEU A 153 -13.06 14.54 9.63
CA LEU A 153 -13.99 14.68 8.50
C LEU A 153 -14.05 16.11 7.94
N GLU A 154 -13.66 17.09 8.74
CA GLU A 154 -13.52 18.51 8.35
C GLU A 154 -12.44 18.71 7.30
N ASP A 155 -11.42 17.85 7.26
CA ASP A 155 -10.33 17.90 6.29
C ASP A 155 -10.69 17.30 4.92
N LEU A 156 -11.88 16.68 4.81
CA LEU A 156 -12.32 16.02 3.57
C LEU A 156 -12.73 17.03 2.50
N ASP A 157 -12.03 17.07 1.39
CA ASP A 157 -12.48 17.81 0.21
C ASP A 157 -13.55 17.03 -0.57
N LYS A 158 -14.82 17.30 -0.25
CA LYS A 158 -15.96 16.61 -0.87
C LYS A 158 -16.08 16.85 -2.38
N THR A 159 -15.36 17.83 -2.94
CA THR A 159 -15.35 18.09 -4.38
C THR A 159 -14.42 17.13 -5.12
N LYS A 160 -13.30 16.78 -4.51
CA LYS A 160 -12.22 15.95 -5.07
C LYS A 160 -12.16 14.53 -4.49
N GLU A 161 -12.64 14.34 -3.27
CA GLU A 161 -12.46 13.12 -2.50
C GLU A 161 -13.79 12.46 -2.13
N THR A 162 -13.71 11.17 -1.93
CA THR A 162 -14.76 10.35 -1.30
C THR A 162 -14.15 9.69 -0.06
N LEU A 163 -14.84 9.76 1.07
CA LEU A 163 -14.45 9.03 2.27
C LEU A 163 -14.43 7.53 1.97
N CYS A 164 -13.36 6.85 2.42
CA CYS A 164 -13.17 5.42 2.18
C CYS A 164 -14.41 4.61 2.65
N PRO A 165 -15.14 3.94 1.75
CA PRO A 165 -16.36 3.21 2.13
C PRO A 165 -16.11 2.03 3.09
N ALA A 166 -14.83 1.61 3.24
CA ALA A 166 -14.44 0.57 4.19
C ALA A 166 -14.17 1.13 5.59
N SER A 167 -14.02 2.45 5.73
CA SER A 167 -13.75 3.08 7.02
C SER A 167 -14.99 3.08 7.92
N LYS A 168 -14.75 3.17 9.22
CA LYS A 168 -15.81 3.26 10.25
C LYS A 168 -16.66 4.53 10.05
N GLU A 169 -16.01 5.65 9.72
CA GLU A 169 -16.61 6.98 9.57
C GLU A 169 -17.57 7.04 8.38
N ALA A 170 -17.37 6.20 7.37
CA ALA A 170 -18.30 6.10 6.24
C ALA A 170 -19.63 5.42 6.61
N GLY A 171 -19.71 4.76 7.76
CA GLY A 171 -20.91 4.06 8.25
C GLY A 171 -21.32 2.82 7.44
N ARG A 172 -20.62 2.51 6.34
CA ARG A 172 -20.99 1.45 5.38
C ARG A 172 -20.26 0.15 5.54
N ARG A 173 -19.03 0.16 6.08
CA ARG A 173 -18.12 -0.99 6.25
C ARG A 173 -18.01 -1.92 5.03
N VAL A 174 -17.93 -1.31 3.84
CA VAL A 174 -17.83 -2.06 2.58
C VAL A 174 -16.46 -2.72 2.48
N GLN A 175 -16.40 -3.99 2.14
CA GLN A 175 -15.12 -4.68 1.91
C GLN A 175 -14.43 -4.18 0.63
N CYS A 176 -13.09 -4.09 0.65
CA CYS A 176 -12.31 -3.64 -0.51
C CYS A 176 -12.60 -4.44 -1.78
N THR A 177 -12.86 -5.76 -1.64
CA THR A 177 -13.23 -6.67 -2.73
C THR A 177 -14.55 -6.29 -3.42
N ALA A 178 -15.48 -5.68 -2.69
CA ALA A 178 -16.74 -5.17 -3.22
C ALA A 178 -16.61 -3.70 -3.68
N CYS A 179 -15.82 -2.88 -2.97
CA CYS A 179 -15.66 -1.45 -3.24
C CYS A 179 -14.90 -1.16 -4.54
N LYS A 180 -13.71 -1.75 -4.72
CA LYS A 180 -12.87 -1.68 -5.94
C LYS A 180 -12.43 -0.27 -6.37
N LEU A 181 -12.50 0.75 -5.51
CA LEU A 181 -12.23 2.14 -5.87
C LEU A 181 -10.75 2.51 -5.89
N CYS A 182 -9.91 1.81 -5.13
CA CYS A 182 -8.53 2.22 -4.85
C CYS A 182 -7.54 1.70 -5.92
N LYS A 183 -7.61 2.29 -7.11
CA LYS A 183 -6.67 2.05 -8.22
C LYS A 183 -6.44 3.34 -9.00
N GLY A 184 -5.31 3.43 -9.70
CA GLY A 184 -4.87 4.65 -10.36
C GLY A 184 -5.82 5.14 -11.43
N SER A 185 -5.99 4.38 -12.49
CA SER A 185 -6.87 4.74 -13.61
C SER A 185 -8.34 4.49 -13.27
N SER A 186 -9.06 5.55 -12.96
CA SER A 186 -10.51 5.53 -12.70
C SER A 186 -11.07 6.94 -12.86
N LEU A 187 -12.32 7.06 -13.30
CA LEU A 187 -13.07 8.33 -13.29
C LEU A 187 -13.64 8.66 -11.90
N ALA A 188 -13.47 7.79 -10.91
CA ALA A 188 -13.92 8.04 -9.56
C ALA A 188 -13.07 9.11 -8.87
N LYS A 189 -13.66 9.79 -7.87
CA LYS A 189 -12.94 10.72 -7.00
C LYS A 189 -11.77 10.05 -6.30
N SER A 190 -10.81 10.83 -5.86
CA SER A 190 -9.77 10.44 -4.90
C SER A 190 -10.38 9.86 -3.61
N ILE A 191 -9.58 9.16 -2.82
CA ILE A 191 -10.06 8.54 -1.57
C ILE A 191 -9.35 9.20 -0.39
N ALA A 192 -10.12 9.56 0.63
CA ALA A 192 -9.58 9.94 1.94
C ALA A 192 -10.03 8.95 3.02
N ILE A 193 -9.20 8.78 4.04
CA ILE A 193 -9.50 7.96 5.23
C ILE A 193 -9.05 8.71 6.49
N VAL A 194 -9.86 8.65 7.55
CA VAL A 194 -9.47 9.23 8.84
C VAL A 194 -8.38 8.38 9.49
N GLU A 195 -7.36 9.03 10.08
CA GLU A 195 -6.28 8.37 10.84
C GLU A 195 -6.87 7.59 12.05
N HIS A 196 -6.38 6.37 12.29
CA HIS A 196 -6.81 5.51 13.42
C HIS A 196 -5.63 5.13 14.32
#